data_29b27a228a4016873b70407045dd5176
#
_entry.id   29b27a228a4016873b70407045dd5176
#
_cell.length_a   1.000
_cell.length_b   1.000
_cell.length_c   1.000
_cell.angle_alpha   90.00
_cell.angle_beta   90.00
_cell.angle_gamma   90.00
#
_symmetry.space_group_name_H-M   'P 1'
#
loop_
_entity.id
_entity.type
_entity.pdbx_description
1 polymer ?
#
loop_
_entity_poly.entity_id
_entity_poly.type
_entity_poly.pdbx_seq_one_letter_code
_entity_poly.pdbx_strand_id
1 'polypeptide(L)'
;MNCKMTIAAGLLAVACSAFAEKPTYKGPVKAEEFHVRDGIGHVMEKIRAGKTITVAYLGGSITEMDGWRRLSREWLQKEYPQCTFKEVHAAIGGTGSSLGVFRFNHDALQYKPDLLFVEFATNDGGAQPESIWENFDGIIRQTWKQDPETDIVFTYTITASMMKDYGAGMCPRAASAMEQLADYYGIPSIGFGPRVAAEVKAGRLVMSMGEVETAVPKETPNRDRLINEELKKQGKVLFARDGVHPALPGHAFYLESIKAAWAAMKGLKPTDHAKKLAAPFYDARLEAAKMVPIRPEMCQGHWTKLPESDPNQKRFQKRGGQMWMADTPGDKLCFSFKGTECLIYDLLGPDCGQVWVTVDGKRGKGPIGRFDSYCTYYRLAGFRVFKGAEGVHKVEIEVDKNQPNRKVLLQRHPKEDLTQKKYDGTKLFACQVELVGDIVD
;
A
#
# COMPACT_ATOMS: atom_id res chain seq x y z
N MET A 1 70.67 -38.26 7.02
CA MET A 1 69.88 -37.05 7.24
C MET A 1 68.59 -37.15 6.37
N ASN A 2 67.49 -37.61 6.94
CA ASN A 2 66.27 -37.78 6.18
C ASN A 2 65.33 -36.58 6.49
N CYS A 3 65.09 -35.76 5.48
CA CYS A 3 64.14 -34.66 5.56
C CYS A 3 62.77 -35.17 5.16
N LYS A 4 61.83 -35.25 6.13
CA LYS A 4 60.43 -35.56 5.90
C LYS A 4 59.68 -34.24 5.55
N MET A 5 59.28 -34.15 4.30
CA MET A 5 58.36 -33.08 3.85
C MET A 5 56.93 -33.46 4.20
N THR A 6 56.33 -32.70 5.10
CA THR A 6 54.90 -32.83 5.47
C THR A 6 54.09 -31.96 4.52
N ILE A 7 53.27 -32.59 3.67
CA ILE A 7 52.32 -31.87 2.79
C ILE A 7 51.04 -31.67 3.62
N ALA A 8 50.73 -30.41 3.96
CA ALA A 8 49.45 -30.03 4.55
C ALA A 8 48.42 -29.89 3.43
N ALA A 9 47.46 -30.81 3.36
CA ALA A 9 46.29 -30.72 2.48
C ALA A 9 45.28 -29.74 3.09
N GLY A 10 45.21 -28.55 2.55
CA GLY A 10 44.11 -27.60 2.89
C GLY A 10 42.82 -28.03 2.23
N LEU A 11 41.86 -28.48 3.02
CA LEU A 11 40.45 -28.66 2.56
C LEU A 11 39.86 -27.27 2.33
N LEU A 12 39.66 -26.90 1.07
CA LEU A 12 38.82 -25.79 0.68
C LEU A 12 37.35 -26.28 0.82
N ALA A 13 36.65 -25.89 1.89
CA ALA A 13 35.22 -26.08 2.01
C ALA A 13 34.53 -25.08 1.07
N VAL A 14 34.16 -25.51 -0.13
CA VAL A 14 33.24 -24.80 -1.00
C VAL A 14 31.86 -24.86 -0.35
N ALA A 15 31.46 -23.77 0.31
CA ALA A 15 30.09 -23.60 0.76
C ALA A 15 29.19 -23.48 -0.49
N CYS A 16 28.66 -24.57 -0.98
CA CYS A 16 27.51 -24.55 -1.88
C CYS A 16 26.34 -23.93 -1.11
N SER A 17 26.11 -22.63 -1.27
CA SER A 17 24.83 -22.03 -0.97
C SER A 17 23.82 -22.64 -1.96
N ALA A 18 23.09 -23.66 -1.51
CA ALA A 18 21.90 -24.12 -2.22
C ALA A 18 20.97 -22.91 -2.32
N PHE A 19 20.80 -22.35 -3.52
CA PHE A 19 19.75 -21.39 -3.77
C PHE A 19 18.43 -22.12 -3.49
N ALA A 20 17.78 -21.80 -2.37
CA ALA A 20 16.45 -22.28 -2.09
C ALA A 20 15.56 -21.90 -3.28
N GLU A 21 14.82 -22.84 -3.80
CA GLU A 21 13.88 -22.59 -4.90
C GLU A 21 12.90 -21.49 -4.49
N LYS A 22 12.72 -20.48 -5.34
CA LYS A 22 11.79 -19.38 -5.04
C LYS A 22 10.37 -19.94 -4.88
N PRO A 23 9.60 -19.44 -3.91
CA PRO A 23 8.23 -19.90 -3.72
C PRO A 23 7.39 -19.63 -4.96
N THR A 24 6.45 -20.54 -5.23
CA THR A 24 5.48 -20.41 -6.31
C THR A 24 4.08 -20.20 -5.75
N TYR A 25 3.24 -19.49 -6.50
CA TYR A 25 1.85 -19.28 -6.09
C TYR A 25 1.05 -20.59 -6.17
N LYS A 26 0.52 -21.04 -5.02
CA LYS A 26 -0.19 -22.31 -4.90
C LYS A 26 -1.68 -22.25 -5.27
N GLY A 27 -2.16 -21.09 -5.74
CA GLY A 27 -3.58 -20.87 -6.02
C GLY A 27 -4.34 -20.24 -4.85
N PRO A 28 -5.65 -20.02 -5.01
CA PRO A 28 -6.49 -19.47 -3.95
C PRO A 28 -6.53 -20.35 -2.71
N VAL A 29 -6.47 -19.74 -1.53
CA VAL A 29 -6.60 -20.45 -0.23
C VAL A 29 -8.04 -20.33 0.29
N LYS A 30 -8.42 -21.22 1.20
CA LYS A 30 -9.71 -21.17 1.88
C LYS A 30 -9.85 -19.84 2.63
N ALA A 31 -11.00 -19.20 2.51
CA ALA A 31 -11.29 -17.95 3.20
C ALA A 31 -11.70 -18.26 4.65
N GLU A 32 -10.90 -17.79 5.59
CA GLU A 32 -11.20 -17.82 7.02
C GLU A 32 -11.26 -16.38 7.56
N GLU A 33 -12.03 -16.17 8.62
CA GLU A 33 -12.20 -14.83 9.16
C GLU A 33 -10.91 -14.31 9.80
N PHE A 34 -10.12 -15.21 10.39
CA PHE A 34 -8.78 -14.88 10.90
C PHE A 34 -7.93 -16.13 11.07
N HIS A 35 -6.61 -15.93 11.02
CA HIS A 35 -5.59 -16.88 11.42
C HIS A 35 -4.76 -16.28 12.55
N VAL A 36 -4.67 -16.98 13.66
CA VAL A 36 -4.00 -16.50 14.88
C VAL A 36 -2.49 -16.54 14.78
N ARG A 37 -1.92 -17.58 14.21
CA ARG A 37 -0.48 -17.88 14.09
C ARG A 37 0.31 -17.50 15.36
N ASP A 38 1.35 -16.68 15.25
CA ASP A 38 2.16 -16.26 16.40
C ASP A 38 1.47 -15.15 17.26
N GLY A 39 0.40 -14.56 16.77
CA GLY A 39 -0.42 -13.58 17.49
C GLY A 39 0.22 -12.20 17.65
N ILE A 40 -0.15 -11.51 18.74
CA ILE A 40 0.24 -10.14 19.09
C ILE A 40 0.78 -10.07 20.53
N GLY A 41 1.68 -11.00 20.88
CA GLY A 41 2.14 -11.18 22.25
C GLY A 41 2.85 -9.98 22.84
N HIS A 42 3.68 -9.26 22.08
CA HIS A 42 4.40 -8.06 22.54
C HIS A 42 3.45 -6.92 22.87
N VAL A 43 2.44 -6.67 22.00
CA VAL A 43 1.39 -5.68 22.28
C VAL A 43 0.61 -6.04 23.52
N MET A 44 0.27 -7.32 23.70
CA MET A 44 -0.46 -7.77 24.89
C MET A 44 0.33 -7.62 26.19
N GLU A 45 1.64 -7.76 26.18
CA GLU A 45 2.49 -7.45 27.34
C GLU A 45 2.49 -5.95 27.65
N LYS A 46 2.64 -5.09 26.62
CA LYS A 46 2.58 -3.63 26.80
C LYS A 46 1.21 -3.18 27.36
N ILE A 47 0.11 -3.81 26.90
CA ILE A 47 -1.26 -3.56 27.41
C ILE A 47 -1.38 -3.96 28.88
N ARG A 48 -0.90 -5.16 29.27
CA ARG A 48 -0.93 -5.61 30.69
C ARG A 48 -0.11 -4.67 31.59
N ALA A 49 0.94 -4.08 31.05
CA ALA A 49 1.78 -3.11 31.76
C ALA A 49 1.22 -1.68 31.75
N GLY A 50 0.03 -1.43 31.19
CA GLY A 50 -0.61 -0.12 31.13
C GLY A 50 0.17 0.93 30.32
N LYS A 51 0.93 0.49 29.31
CA LYS A 51 1.79 1.40 28.52
C LYS A 51 1.01 2.12 27.43
N THR A 52 1.61 3.16 26.86
CA THR A 52 1.18 3.74 25.59
C THR A 52 1.50 2.77 24.47
N ILE A 53 0.53 2.54 23.58
CA ILE A 53 0.63 1.67 22.40
C ILE A 53 0.50 2.52 21.13
N THR A 54 1.52 2.50 20.28
CA THR A 54 1.47 3.17 18.99
C THR A 54 0.99 2.16 17.95
N VAL A 55 -0.17 2.44 17.33
CA VAL A 55 -0.78 1.58 16.30
C VAL A 55 -0.67 2.25 14.94
N ALA A 56 0.06 1.64 14.03
CA ALA A 56 0.18 2.10 12.66
C ALA A 56 -0.78 1.34 11.73
N TYR A 57 -1.37 2.07 10.80
CA TYR A 57 -2.28 1.53 9.77
C TYR A 57 -1.74 1.89 8.38
N LEU A 58 -1.07 0.94 7.76
CA LEU A 58 -0.51 1.06 6.41
C LEU A 58 -1.49 0.44 5.40
N GLY A 59 -1.91 1.20 4.38
CA GLY A 59 -2.88 0.66 3.42
C GLY A 59 -3.30 1.63 2.33
N GLY A 60 -4.38 1.24 1.65
CA GLY A 60 -5.02 2.00 0.59
C GLY A 60 -6.21 2.86 1.06
N SER A 61 -7.14 3.17 0.13
CA SER A 61 -8.26 4.09 0.39
C SER A 61 -9.22 3.60 1.48
N ILE A 62 -9.48 2.30 1.58
CA ILE A 62 -10.41 1.74 2.57
C ILE A 62 -9.84 1.91 4.00
N THR A 63 -8.51 1.84 4.13
CA THR A 63 -7.81 2.11 5.39
C THR A 63 -7.63 3.62 5.64
N GLU A 64 -7.49 4.43 4.57
CA GLU A 64 -7.41 5.90 4.68
C GLU A 64 -8.71 6.51 5.24
N MET A 65 -9.86 5.93 4.89
CA MET A 65 -11.18 6.41 5.34
C MET A 65 -11.31 6.41 6.86
N ASP A 66 -12.19 7.27 7.37
CA ASP A 66 -12.64 7.30 8.76
C ASP A 66 -13.58 6.12 9.08
N GLY A 67 -13.05 4.92 8.92
CA GLY A 67 -13.78 3.66 9.04
C GLY A 67 -13.14 2.71 10.07
N TRP A 68 -12.82 1.49 9.65
CA TRP A 68 -12.34 0.41 10.51
C TRP A 68 -11.10 0.79 11.33
N ARG A 69 -10.17 1.55 10.74
CA ARG A 69 -8.98 2.07 11.41
C ARG A 69 -9.37 2.88 12.66
N ARG A 70 -10.22 3.90 12.51
CA ARG A 70 -10.70 4.71 13.62
C ARG A 70 -11.51 3.89 14.62
N LEU A 71 -12.44 3.06 14.13
CA LEU A 71 -13.28 2.22 14.98
C LEU A 71 -12.47 1.23 15.81
N SER A 72 -11.44 0.61 15.24
CA SER A 72 -10.56 -0.32 15.99
C SER A 72 -9.75 0.39 17.06
N ARG A 73 -9.19 1.57 16.77
CA ARG A 73 -8.48 2.36 17.77
C ARG A 73 -9.40 2.82 18.91
N GLU A 74 -10.61 3.30 18.58
CA GLU A 74 -11.59 3.72 19.60
C GLU A 74 -12.05 2.53 20.45
N TRP A 75 -12.25 1.37 19.85
CA TRP A 75 -12.56 0.16 20.59
C TRP A 75 -11.41 -0.27 21.50
N LEU A 76 -10.16 -0.28 21.03
CA LEU A 76 -8.99 -0.60 21.84
C LEU A 76 -8.86 0.35 23.04
N GLN A 77 -9.06 1.65 22.83
CA GLN A 77 -9.01 2.64 23.92
C GLN A 77 -10.11 2.40 24.97
N LYS A 78 -11.29 1.94 24.54
CA LYS A 78 -12.40 1.62 25.45
C LYS A 78 -12.18 0.30 26.18
N GLU A 79 -11.66 -0.71 25.50
CA GLU A 79 -11.40 -2.06 26.04
C GLU A 79 -10.27 -2.04 27.08
N TYR A 80 -9.27 -1.17 26.88
CA TYR A 80 -8.09 -1.05 27.73
C TYR A 80 -7.90 0.38 28.23
N PRO A 81 -8.76 0.88 29.13
CA PRO A 81 -8.75 2.28 29.58
C PRO A 81 -7.47 2.67 30.34
N GLN A 82 -6.72 1.68 30.85
CA GLN A 82 -5.43 1.88 31.52
C GLN A 82 -4.28 2.22 30.55
N CYS A 83 -4.50 2.01 29.22
CA CYS A 83 -3.53 2.30 28.18
C CYS A 83 -3.89 3.58 27.42
N THR A 84 -2.92 4.11 26.65
CA THR A 84 -3.17 5.15 25.65
C THR A 84 -2.84 4.59 24.28
N PHE A 85 -3.80 4.62 23.34
CA PHE A 85 -3.60 4.16 21.96
C PHE A 85 -3.38 5.35 21.02
N LYS A 86 -2.12 5.53 20.58
CA LYS A 86 -1.71 6.53 19.59
C LYS A 86 -1.85 5.97 18.19
N GLU A 87 -2.49 6.71 17.30
CA GLU A 87 -2.66 6.30 15.92
C GLU A 87 -1.58 6.89 15.01
N VAL A 88 -0.99 6.05 14.16
CA VAL A 88 -0.20 6.44 13.01
C VAL A 88 -0.98 6.09 11.75
N HIS A 89 -1.58 7.11 11.15
CA HIS A 89 -2.34 6.97 9.91
C HIS A 89 -1.39 6.99 8.72
N ALA A 90 -1.01 5.81 8.20
CA ALA A 90 -0.07 5.61 7.10
C ALA A 90 -0.72 5.15 5.79
N ALA A 91 -2.06 5.23 5.70
CA ALA A 91 -2.78 4.86 4.49
C ALA A 91 -2.91 6.01 3.50
N ILE A 92 -2.90 5.70 2.19
CA ILE A 92 -3.05 6.65 1.07
C ILE A 92 -3.94 6.02 0.00
N GLY A 93 -5.03 6.71 -0.35
CA GLY A 93 -5.99 6.25 -1.34
C GLY A 93 -5.39 6.00 -2.73
N GLY A 94 -5.81 4.89 -3.36
CA GLY A 94 -5.38 4.53 -4.70
C GLY A 94 -3.95 3.98 -4.79
N THR A 95 -3.29 3.70 -3.65
CA THR A 95 -1.92 3.14 -3.64
C THR A 95 -1.90 1.70 -3.14
N GLY A 96 -1.09 0.86 -3.79
CA GLY A 96 -0.83 -0.53 -3.40
C GLY A 96 0.47 -0.70 -2.61
N SER A 97 0.83 -1.95 -2.32
CA SER A 97 2.04 -2.31 -1.58
C SER A 97 3.32 -1.87 -2.29
N SER A 98 3.30 -1.81 -3.63
CA SER A 98 4.46 -1.40 -4.44
C SER A 98 4.93 0.04 -4.17
N LEU A 99 4.02 0.95 -3.82
CA LEU A 99 4.34 2.28 -3.34
C LEU A 99 4.46 2.28 -1.81
N GLY A 100 3.65 1.44 -1.15
CA GLY A 100 3.61 1.28 0.29
C GLY A 100 4.99 1.00 0.89
N VAL A 101 5.76 0.10 0.31
CA VAL A 101 7.06 -0.36 0.83
C VAL A 101 8.14 0.74 0.80
N PHE A 102 8.12 1.65 -0.17
CA PHE A 102 9.09 2.76 -0.26
C PHE A 102 8.77 3.88 0.73
N ARG A 103 7.48 4.23 0.87
CA ARG A 103 7.04 5.27 1.79
C ARG A 103 6.92 4.82 3.24
N PHE A 104 7.11 3.53 3.50
CA PHE A 104 6.81 2.90 4.78
C PHE A 104 7.59 3.49 5.95
N ASN A 105 8.90 3.71 5.80
CA ASN A 105 9.68 4.34 6.87
C ASN A 105 9.17 5.75 7.18
N HIS A 106 8.95 6.57 6.15
CA HIS A 106 8.46 7.94 6.30
C HIS A 106 7.05 8.00 6.91
N ASP A 107 6.14 7.11 6.48
CA ASP A 107 4.72 7.21 6.85
C ASP A 107 4.39 6.46 8.16
N ALA A 108 5.16 5.45 8.52
CA ALA A 108 4.87 4.58 9.66
C ALA A 108 6.06 4.29 10.56
N LEU A 109 7.17 3.75 10.07
CA LEU A 109 8.23 3.21 10.92
C LEU A 109 8.94 4.25 11.76
N GLN A 110 9.15 5.48 11.25
CA GLN A 110 9.76 6.57 12.05
C GLN A 110 9.02 6.86 13.35
N TYR A 111 7.75 6.47 13.47
CA TYR A 111 6.92 6.63 14.67
C TYR A 111 7.04 5.46 15.64
N LYS A 112 7.87 4.45 15.34
CA LYS A 112 8.14 3.27 16.17
C LYS A 112 6.85 2.60 16.64
N PRO A 113 6.04 2.05 15.72
CA PRO A 113 4.79 1.40 16.08
C PRO A 113 5.02 0.13 16.90
N ASP A 114 4.17 -0.09 17.91
CA ASP A 114 4.08 -1.33 18.67
C ASP A 114 3.25 -2.38 17.94
N LEU A 115 2.25 -1.90 17.18
CA LEU A 115 1.34 -2.71 16.36
C LEU A 115 1.24 -2.10 14.96
N LEU A 116 1.42 -2.93 13.93
CA LEU A 116 1.30 -2.54 12.54
C LEU A 116 0.21 -3.36 11.84
N PHE A 117 -0.87 -2.69 11.42
CA PHE A 117 -1.82 -3.26 10.47
C PHE A 117 -1.37 -2.96 9.04
N VAL A 118 -1.33 -3.99 8.17
CA VAL A 118 -0.99 -3.87 6.74
C VAL A 118 -2.18 -4.33 5.89
N GLU A 119 -2.71 -3.42 5.05
CA GLU A 119 -3.88 -3.67 4.22
C GLU A 119 -3.65 -3.18 2.78
N PHE A 120 -3.49 -4.10 1.84
CA PHE A 120 -3.39 -3.78 0.41
C PHE A 120 -4.15 -4.78 -0.48
N ALA A 121 -4.94 -5.71 0.10
CA ALA A 121 -5.60 -6.77 -0.65
C ALA A 121 -6.48 -6.26 -1.79
N THR A 122 -7.18 -5.14 -1.59
CA THR A 122 -8.00 -4.50 -2.62
C THR A 122 -7.14 -3.83 -3.69
N ASN A 123 -6.14 -3.06 -3.30
CA ASN A 123 -5.30 -2.29 -4.23
C ASN A 123 -4.35 -3.17 -5.03
N ASP A 124 -3.89 -4.27 -4.45
CA ASP A 124 -3.01 -5.25 -5.10
C ASP A 124 -3.77 -6.34 -5.87
N GLY A 125 -5.09 -6.23 -5.99
CA GLY A 125 -5.92 -7.24 -6.67
C GLY A 125 -5.50 -7.56 -8.11
N GLY A 126 -4.88 -6.61 -8.81
CA GLY A 126 -4.29 -6.76 -10.14
C GLY A 126 -2.81 -7.19 -10.16
N ALA A 127 -2.11 -7.13 -9.02
CA ALA A 127 -0.68 -7.43 -8.94
C ALA A 127 -0.39 -8.93 -9.08
N GLN A 128 0.82 -9.28 -9.57
CA GLN A 128 1.29 -10.67 -9.56
C GLN A 128 1.71 -11.06 -8.14
N PRO A 129 1.51 -12.34 -7.74
CA PRO A 129 1.89 -12.82 -6.41
C PRO A 129 3.33 -12.52 -6.02
N GLU A 130 4.27 -12.68 -6.95
CA GLU A 130 5.69 -12.43 -6.75
C GLU A 130 5.95 -10.96 -6.36
N SER A 131 5.23 -10.04 -7.00
CA SER A 131 5.31 -8.60 -6.71
C SER A 131 4.75 -8.27 -5.32
N ILE A 132 3.65 -8.94 -4.93
CA ILE A 132 3.07 -8.81 -3.59
C ILE A 132 4.07 -9.33 -2.55
N TRP A 133 4.65 -10.50 -2.76
CA TRP A 133 5.63 -11.09 -1.85
C TRP A 133 6.88 -10.23 -1.68
N GLU A 134 7.43 -9.71 -2.79
CA GLU A 134 8.59 -8.81 -2.77
C GLU A 134 8.32 -7.56 -1.91
N ASN A 135 7.14 -6.94 -2.09
CA ASN A 135 6.76 -5.73 -1.36
C ASN A 135 6.51 -6.02 0.13
N PHE A 136 5.81 -7.10 0.44
CA PHE A 136 5.49 -7.48 1.82
C PHE A 136 6.71 -8.00 2.57
N ASP A 137 7.61 -8.76 1.92
CA ASP A 137 8.94 -9.08 2.49
C ASP A 137 9.67 -7.79 2.90
N GLY A 138 9.67 -6.79 2.02
CA GLY A 138 10.25 -5.48 2.31
C GLY A 138 9.64 -4.83 3.55
N ILE A 139 8.31 -4.77 3.66
CA ILE A 139 7.59 -4.18 4.80
C ILE A 139 7.90 -4.93 6.10
N ILE A 140 7.80 -6.26 6.11
CA ILE A 140 8.07 -7.10 7.29
C ILE A 140 9.51 -6.92 7.75
N ARG A 141 10.46 -7.03 6.83
CA ARG A 141 11.89 -6.99 7.14
C ARG A 141 12.34 -5.60 7.59
N GLN A 142 11.82 -4.52 6.98
CA GLN A 142 12.02 -3.16 7.50
C GLN A 142 11.50 -3.03 8.94
N THR A 143 10.30 -3.55 9.22
CA THR A 143 9.69 -3.51 10.56
C THR A 143 10.57 -4.20 11.60
N TRP A 144 10.84 -5.48 11.41
CA TRP A 144 11.54 -6.28 12.41
C TRP A 144 13.05 -6.04 12.48
N LYS A 145 13.65 -5.46 11.45
CA LYS A 145 15.03 -4.95 11.54
C LYS A 145 15.12 -3.70 12.40
N GLN A 146 14.10 -2.84 12.36
CA GLN A 146 14.06 -1.66 13.19
C GLN A 146 13.68 -2.00 14.64
N ASP A 147 12.63 -2.81 14.82
CA ASP A 147 12.16 -3.24 16.14
C ASP A 147 11.49 -4.62 16.04
N PRO A 148 12.17 -5.69 16.50
CA PRO A 148 11.61 -7.03 16.48
C PRO A 148 10.46 -7.25 17.47
N GLU A 149 10.16 -6.30 18.35
CA GLU A 149 9.00 -6.35 19.24
C GLU A 149 7.72 -5.77 18.61
N THR A 150 7.80 -5.21 17.40
CA THR A 150 6.60 -4.76 16.68
C THR A 150 5.78 -5.96 16.21
N ASP A 151 4.55 -6.09 16.70
CA ASP A 151 3.61 -7.07 16.18
C ASP A 151 3.00 -6.58 14.87
N ILE A 152 2.93 -7.46 13.86
CA ILE A 152 2.33 -7.18 12.55
C ILE A 152 1.04 -7.97 12.40
N VAL A 153 -0.01 -7.37 11.84
CA VAL A 153 -1.27 -8.03 11.50
C VAL A 153 -1.63 -7.69 10.06
N PHE A 154 -1.82 -8.70 9.22
CA PHE A 154 -2.38 -8.48 7.89
C PHE A 154 -3.89 -8.36 7.95
N THR A 155 -4.47 -7.46 7.17
CA THR A 155 -5.91 -7.30 7.04
C THR A 155 -6.33 -7.33 5.58
N TYR A 156 -7.43 -8.01 5.27
CA TYR A 156 -7.91 -8.17 3.89
C TYR A 156 -9.31 -7.58 3.77
N THR A 157 -9.38 -6.42 3.13
CA THR A 157 -10.64 -5.74 2.80
C THR A 157 -11.36 -6.46 1.67
N ILE A 158 -12.66 -6.20 1.52
CA ILE A 158 -13.50 -6.78 0.48
C ILE A 158 -14.18 -5.71 -0.36
N THR A 159 -14.36 -6.00 -1.64
CA THR A 159 -15.18 -5.23 -2.59
C THR A 159 -16.26 -6.11 -3.20
N ALA A 160 -17.27 -5.50 -3.84
CA ALA A 160 -18.33 -6.24 -4.53
C ALA A 160 -17.78 -7.22 -5.58
N SER A 161 -16.70 -6.85 -6.29
CA SER A 161 -16.07 -7.73 -7.29
C SER A 161 -15.44 -8.99 -6.70
N MET A 162 -15.07 -9.00 -5.41
CA MET A 162 -14.49 -10.14 -4.71
C MET A 162 -15.54 -11.10 -4.13
N MET A 163 -16.83 -10.73 -4.18
CA MET A 163 -17.91 -11.56 -3.64
C MET A 163 -18.00 -12.92 -4.28
N LYS A 164 -17.59 -13.07 -5.55
CA LYS A 164 -17.53 -14.39 -6.22
C LYS A 164 -16.59 -15.33 -5.50
N ASP A 165 -15.40 -14.88 -5.13
CA ASP A 165 -14.38 -15.71 -4.48
C ASP A 165 -14.81 -16.05 -3.04
N TYR A 166 -15.18 -15.05 -2.25
CA TYR A 166 -15.66 -15.27 -0.87
C TYR A 166 -16.95 -16.07 -0.80
N GLY A 167 -17.87 -15.91 -1.76
CA GLY A 167 -19.08 -16.73 -1.88
C GLY A 167 -18.77 -18.20 -2.18
N ALA A 168 -17.66 -18.49 -2.85
CA ALA A 168 -17.14 -19.83 -3.05
C ALA A 168 -16.29 -20.34 -1.86
N GLY A 169 -16.16 -19.59 -0.79
CA GLY A 169 -15.36 -19.92 0.39
C GLY A 169 -13.85 -19.78 0.19
N MET A 170 -13.41 -19.00 -0.81
CA MET A 170 -12.00 -18.82 -1.16
C MET A 170 -11.57 -17.35 -1.01
N CYS A 171 -10.31 -17.13 -0.68
CA CYS A 171 -9.71 -15.80 -0.72
C CYS A 171 -9.45 -15.36 -2.16
N PRO A 172 -9.62 -14.07 -2.50
CA PRO A 172 -9.10 -13.51 -3.75
C PRO A 172 -7.59 -13.72 -3.88
N ARG A 173 -7.07 -13.68 -5.13
CA ARG A 173 -5.66 -13.96 -5.44
C ARG A 173 -4.67 -13.16 -4.59
N ALA A 174 -4.89 -11.85 -4.42
CA ALA A 174 -3.97 -11.02 -3.64
C ALA A 174 -3.94 -11.44 -2.15
N ALA A 175 -5.10 -11.62 -1.52
CA ALA A 175 -5.18 -12.12 -0.15
C ALA A 175 -4.56 -13.52 -0.02
N SER A 176 -4.77 -14.40 -1.00
CA SER A 176 -4.17 -15.73 -1.03
C SER A 176 -2.64 -15.70 -1.12
N ALA A 177 -2.08 -14.78 -1.89
CA ALA A 177 -0.62 -14.57 -1.93
C ALA A 177 -0.09 -14.04 -0.60
N MET A 178 -0.81 -13.11 0.03
CA MET A 178 -0.45 -12.58 1.36
C MET A 178 -0.53 -13.66 2.44
N GLU A 179 -1.50 -14.58 2.38
CA GLU A 179 -1.62 -15.70 3.31
C GLU A 179 -0.41 -16.66 3.24
N GLN A 180 0.09 -16.97 2.03
CA GLN A 180 1.29 -17.80 1.90
C GLN A 180 2.51 -17.18 2.60
N LEU A 181 2.66 -15.87 2.50
CA LEU A 181 3.73 -15.14 3.17
C LEU A 181 3.48 -15.03 4.67
N ALA A 182 2.22 -14.83 5.09
CA ALA A 182 1.82 -14.80 6.48
C ALA A 182 2.11 -16.15 7.19
N ASP A 183 1.86 -17.28 6.51
CA ASP A 183 2.19 -18.62 7.01
C ASP A 183 3.70 -18.77 7.25
N TYR A 184 4.53 -18.29 6.32
CA TYR A 184 5.99 -18.38 6.44
C TYR A 184 6.53 -17.60 7.64
N TYR A 185 6.03 -16.37 7.83
CA TYR A 185 6.49 -15.51 8.92
C TYR A 185 5.76 -15.70 10.24
N GLY A 186 4.67 -16.49 10.28
CA GLY A 186 3.83 -16.65 11.45
C GLY A 186 2.99 -15.39 11.76
N ILE A 187 2.75 -14.52 10.78
CA ILE A 187 2.00 -13.27 10.95
C ILE A 187 0.51 -13.55 11.03
N PRO A 188 -0.22 -13.09 12.07
CA PRO A 188 -1.67 -13.23 12.13
C PRO A 188 -2.34 -12.40 11.02
N SER A 189 -3.48 -12.91 10.54
CA SER A 189 -4.27 -12.25 9.51
C SER A 189 -5.75 -12.18 9.87
N ILE A 190 -6.43 -11.14 9.39
CA ILE A 190 -7.87 -10.90 9.59
C ILE A 190 -8.50 -10.66 8.22
N GLY A 191 -9.31 -11.61 7.75
CA GLY A 191 -10.11 -11.49 6.53
C GLY A 191 -11.49 -10.91 6.85
N PHE A 192 -11.79 -9.74 6.34
CA PHE A 192 -13.11 -9.14 6.51
C PHE A 192 -14.18 -9.75 5.58
N GLY A 193 -13.72 -10.38 4.49
CA GLY A 193 -14.58 -10.97 3.47
C GLY A 193 -15.53 -12.06 3.96
N PRO A 194 -15.10 -13.06 4.76
CA PRO A 194 -15.97 -14.13 5.22
C PRO A 194 -17.22 -13.64 5.98
N ARG A 195 -17.05 -12.71 6.92
CA ARG A 195 -18.17 -12.12 7.68
C ARG A 195 -19.12 -11.35 6.76
N VAL A 196 -18.56 -10.48 5.89
CA VAL A 196 -19.35 -9.69 4.94
C VAL A 196 -20.13 -10.62 3.99
N ALA A 197 -19.48 -11.66 3.45
CA ALA A 197 -20.12 -12.62 2.56
C ALA A 197 -21.26 -13.40 3.28
N ALA A 198 -21.09 -13.73 4.56
CA ALA A 198 -22.14 -14.36 5.35
C ALA A 198 -23.36 -13.44 5.54
N GLU A 199 -23.16 -12.15 5.76
CA GLU A 199 -24.24 -11.16 5.88
C GLU A 199 -24.99 -10.96 4.55
N VAL A 200 -24.25 -10.94 3.43
CA VAL A 200 -24.85 -10.90 2.08
C VAL A 200 -25.67 -12.15 1.82
N LYS A 201 -25.12 -13.34 2.10
CA LYS A 201 -25.83 -14.62 1.94
C LYS A 201 -27.08 -14.71 2.80
N ALA A 202 -27.07 -14.12 3.99
CA ALA A 202 -28.22 -14.04 4.87
C ALA A 202 -29.26 -12.97 4.45
N GLY A 203 -29.01 -12.22 3.37
CA GLY A 203 -29.90 -11.19 2.87
C GLY A 203 -29.97 -9.91 3.72
N ARG A 204 -29.05 -9.76 4.68
CA ARG A 204 -29.00 -8.58 5.57
C ARG A 204 -28.10 -7.46 5.06
N LEU A 205 -27.20 -7.76 4.08
CA LEU A 205 -26.26 -6.80 3.53
C LEU A 205 -26.36 -6.77 2.00
N VAL A 206 -26.35 -5.56 1.43
CA VAL A 206 -26.26 -5.33 -0.02
C VAL A 206 -24.90 -4.68 -0.31
N MET A 207 -24.13 -5.23 -1.25
CA MET A 207 -22.74 -4.82 -1.47
C MET A 207 -22.61 -3.45 -2.12
N SER A 208 -23.51 -3.12 -3.05
CA SER A 208 -23.42 -1.84 -3.76
C SER A 208 -24.79 -1.25 -4.08
N MET A 209 -24.78 0.07 -4.31
CA MET A 209 -25.98 0.79 -4.75
C MET A 209 -26.49 0.29 -6.12
N GLY A 210 -25.61 -0.25 -6.96
CA GLY A 210 -25.96 -0.81 -8.27
C GLY A 210 -26.78 -2.10 -8.18
N GLU A 211 -26.74 -2.79 -7.04
CA GLU A 211 -27.51 -4.02 -6.79
C GLU A 211 -28.89 -3.76 -6.18
N VAL A 212 -29.17 -2.50 -5.82
CA VAL A 212 -30.47 -2.16 -5.19
C VAL A 212 -31.53 -1.96 -6.25
N GLU A 213 -32.46 -2.90 -6.35
CA GLU A 213 -33.71 -2.68 -7.08
C GLU A 213 -34.54 -1.66 -6.32
N THR A 214 -34.78 -0.52 -6.93
CA THR A 214 -35.55 0.57 -6.30
C THR A 214 -36.38 1.32 -7.32
N ALA A 215 -37.61 1.69 -6.89
CA ALA A 215 -38.48 2.58 -7.63
C ALA A 215 -38.03 4.05 -7.59
N VAL A 216 -36.97 4.39 -6.81
CA VAL A 216 -36.46 5.76 -6.70
C VAL A 216 -35.66 6.12 -7.95
N PRO A 217 -36.12 7.07 -8.78
CA PRO A 217 -35.42 7.47 -10.00
C PRO A 217 -33.99 7.95 -9.72
N LYS A 218 -33.09 7.80 -10.72
CA LYS A 218 -31.68 8.16 -10.57
C LYS A 218 -31.47 9.65 -10.27
N GLU A 219 -32.32 10.50 -10.78
CA GLU A 219 -32.28 11.96 -10.67
C GLU A 219 -32.91 12.49 -9.38
N THR A 220 -33.49 11.62 -8.53
CA THR A 220 -34.17 12.04 -7.29
C THR A 220 -33.18 12.69 -6.31
N PRO A 221 -33.46 13.91 -5.85
CA PRO A 221 -32.66 14.53 -4.79
C PRO A 221 -32.58 13.65 -3.55
N ASN A 222 -31.38 13.57 -2.94
CA ASN A 222 -31.13 12.71 -1.77
C ASN A 222 -31.47 11.21 -1.97
N ARG A 223 -31.38 10.73 -3.21
CA ARG A 223 -31.68 9.33 -3.58
C ARG A 223 -31.01 8.31 -2.64
N ASP A 224 -29.73 8.51 -2.33
CA ASP A 224 -28.96 7.61 -1.47
C ASP A 224 -29.57 7.49 -0.07
N ARG A 225 -30.07 8.60 0.50
CA ARG A 225 -30.75 8.60 1.79
C ARG A 225 -32.05 7.80 1.72
N LEU A 226 -32.86 8.02 0.69
CA LEU A 226 -34.13 7.31 0.50
C LEU A 226 -33.90 5.81 0.32
N ILE A 227 -32.90 5.40 -0.43
CA ILE A 227 -32.55 3.99 -0.60
C ILE A 227 -32.09 3.38 0.73
N ASN A 228 -31.27 4.07 1.52
CA ASN A 228 -30.85 3.57 2.83
C ASN A 228 -32.02 3.43 3.80
N GLU A 229 -32.99 4.36 3.78
CA GLU A 229 -34.22 4.29 4.57
C GLU A 229 -35.07 3.08 4.16
N GLU A 230 -35.17 2.82 2.85
CA GLU A 230 -35.93 1.66 2.34
C GLU A 230 -35.24 0.33 2.69
N LEU A 231 -33.91 0.24 2.54
CA LEU A 231 -33.12 -0.94 2.97
C LEU A 231 -33.30 -1.21 4.47
N LYS A 232 -33.32 -0.16 5.32
CA LYS A 232 -33.53 -0.30 6.76
C LYS A 232 -34.93 -0.88 7.07
N LYS A 233 -35.98 -0.46 6.36
CA LYS A 233 -37.34 -1.04 6.52
C LYS A 233 -37.36 -2.53 6.20
N GLN A 234 -36.51 -2.98 5.27
CA GLN A 234 -36.34 -4.37 4.90
C GLN A 234 -35.37 -5.13 5.83
N GLY A 235 -34.84 -4.51 6.88
CA GLY A 235 -33.82 -5.10 7.76
C GLY A 235 -32.45 -5.25 7.09
N LYS A 236 -32.18 -4.51 6.02
CA LYS A 236 -30.96 -4.57 5.23
C LYS A 236 -30.08 -3.35 5.46
N VAL A 237 -28.78 -3.51 5.17
CA VAL A 237 -27.75 -2.47 5.25
C VAL A 237 -27.02 -2.38 3.91
N LEU A 238 -26.70 -1.16 3.47
CA LEU A 238 -25.79 -0.95 2.34
C LEU A 238 -24.34 -1.00 2.83
N PHE A 239 -23.56 -1.88 2.22
CA PHE A 239 -22.12 -1.99 2.52
C PHE A 239 -21.32 -0.80 1.98
N ALA A 240 -21.40 -0.56 0.67
CA ALA A 240 -20.70 0.52 -0.01
C ALA A 240 -21.56 1.14 -1.10
N ARG A 241 -21.40 2.44 -1.38
CA ARG A 241 -22.13 3.06 -2.47
C ARG A 241 -21.66 2.59 -3.84
N ASP A 242 -20.35 2.51 -4.01
CA ASP A 242 -19.66 2.15 -5.25
C ASP A 242 -19.23 0.67 -5.30
N GLY A 243 -19.55 -0.10 -4.26
CA GLY A 243 -19.14 -1.50 -4.11
C GLY A 243 -17.69 -1.69 -3.69
N VAL A 244 -16.97 -0.61 -3.38
CA VAL A 244 -15.54 -0.63 -3.01
C VAL A 244 -15.32 -0.02 -1.62
N HIS A 245 -15.81 1.20 -1.40
CA HIS A 245 -15.53 1.99 -0.21
C HIS A 245 -16.68 1.85 0.80
N PRO A 246 -16.49 1.07 1.90
CA PRO A 246 -17.56 0.79 2.82
C PRO A 246 -18.10 2.05 3.48
N ALA A 247 -19.42 2.10 3.66
CA ALA A 247 -20.05 3.05 4.57
C ALA A 247 -19.79 2.63 6.03
N LEU A 248 -20.10 3.51 6.99
CA LEU A 248 -19.87 3.22 8.41
C LEU A 248 -20.44 1.86 8.87
N PRO A 249 -21.66 1.45 8.45
CA PRO A 249 -22.16 0.10 8.77
C PRO A 249 -21.30 -1.04 8.20
N GLY A 250 -20.72 -0.85 7.00
CA GLY A 250 -19.79 -1.83 6.40
C GLY A 250 -18.52 -1.96 7.22
N HIS A 251 -17.95 -0.84 7.67
CA HIS A 251 -16.78 -0.83 8.54
C HIS A 251 -17.06 -1.44 9.93
N ALA A 252 -18.30 -1.43 10.42
CA ALA A 252 -18.68 -2.09 11.67
C ALA A 252 -18.49 -3.61 11.60
N PHE A 253 -18.77 -4.25 10.44
CA PHE A 253 -18.46 -5.67 10.26
C PHE A 253 -16.96 -5.97 10.33
N TYR A 254 -16.12 -5.08 9.80
CA TYR A 254 -14.67 -5.19 9.92
C TYR A 254 -14.21 -5.14 11.38
N LEU A 255 -14.79 -4.22 12.17
CA LEU A 255 -14.50 -4.14 13.60
C LEU A 255 -14.85 -5.44 14.35
N GLU A 256 -15.98 -6.06 14.02
CA GLU A 256 -16.36 -7.34 14.67
C GLU A 256 -15.39 -8.48 14.33
N SER A 257 -14.85 -8.53 13.11
CA SER A 257 -13.77 -9.47 12.76
C SER A 257 -12.48 -9.19 13.53
N ILE A 258 -12.12 -7.91 13.71
CA ILE A 258 -10.96 -7.51 14.52
C ILE A 258 -11.15 -7.95 15.99
N LYS A 259 -12.32 -7.73 16.57
CA LYS A 259 -12.63 -8.14 17.96
C LYS A 259 -12.53 -9.66 18.13
N ALA A 260 -13.06 -10.43 17.18
CA ALA A 260 -13.00 -11.90 17.21
C ALA A 260 -11.55 -12.40 17.15
N ALA A 261 -10.75 -11.87 16.21
CA ALA A 261 -9.34 -12.22 16.09
C ALA A 261 -8.55 -11.83 17.33
N TRP A 262 -8.79 -10.62 17.85
CA TRP A 262 -8.14 -10.12 19.07
C TRP A 262 -8.41 -11.01 20.27
N ALA A 263 -9.66 -11.43 20.46
CA ALA A 263 -10.05 -12.33 21.55
C ALA A 263 -9.31 -13.68 21.48
N ALA A 264 -9.06 -14.19 20.27
CA ALA A 264 -8.31 -15.43 20.03
C ALA A 264 -6.80 -15.25 20.27
N MET A 265 -6.24 -14.06 20.02
CA MET A 265 -4.80 -13.78 20.14
C MET A 265 -4.37 -13.30 21.52
N LYS A 266 -5.24 -12.68 22.32
CA LYS A 266 -4.89 -11.96 23.57
C LYS A 266 -4.14 -12.79 24.64
N GLY A 267 -4.20 -14.12 24.55
CA GLY A 267 -3.54 -15.05 25.50
C GLY A 267 -2.18 -15.55 25.04
N LEU A 268 -1.76 -15.22 23.80
CA LEU A 268 -0.50 -15.71 23.25
C LEU A 268 0.70 -14.97 23.85
N LYS A 269 1.84 -15.66 23.86
CA LYS A 269 3.11 -15.10 24.33
C LYS A 269 3.82 -14.38 23.19
N PRO A 270 4.75 -13.45 23.51
CA PRO A 270 5.62 -12.83 22.53
C PRO A 270 6.43 -13.85 21.74
N THR A 271 6.60 -13.62 20.46
CA THR A 271 7.43 -14.41 19.56
C THR A 271 8.72 -13.64 19.23
N ASP A 272 9.84 -14.35 19.16
CA ASP A 272 11.12 -13.76 18.74
C ASP A 272 11.13 -13.53 17.22
N HIS A 273 10.69 -12.36 16.80
CA HIS A 273 10.62 -12.01 15.39
C HIS A 273 12.00 -11.81 14.75
N ALA A 274 13.07 -11.55 15.51
CA ALA A 274 14.42 -11.46 14.97
C ALA A 274 14.86 -12.77 14.30
N LYS A 275 14.44 -13.90 14.83
CA LYS A 275 14.72 -15.23 14.23
C LYS A 275 14.05 -15.44 12.88
N LYS A 276 12.91 -14.76 12.64
CA LYS A 276 12.17 -14.83 11.37
C LYS A 276 12.90 -14.14 10.22
N LEU A 277 13.89 -13.30 10.51
CA LEU A 277 14.68 -12.58 9.52
C LEU A 277 15.82 -13.40 8.91
N ALA A 278 16.05 -14.65 9.32
CA ALA A 278 17.14 -15.50 8.84
C ALA A 278 17.15 -15.65 7.31
N ALA A 279 15.96 -15.77 6.70
CA ALA A 279 15.81 -15.76 5.25
C ALA A 279 14.53 -14.97 4.86
N PRO A 280 14.49 -14.33 3.68
CA PRO A 280 13.25 -13.78 3.14
C PRO A 280 12.34 -14.92 2.66
N PHE A 281 11.03 -14.64 2.58
CA PHE A 281 10.12 -15.56 1.90
C PHE A 281 10.40 -15.60 0.39
N TYR A 282 10.55 -14.41 -0.22
CA TYR A 282 10.75 -14.27 -1.66
C TYR A 282 12.02 -13.48 -2.02
N ASP A 283 12.19 -12.27 -1.47
CA ASP A 283 13.32 -11.38 -1.78
C ASP A 283 13.53 -10.32 -0.69
N ALA A 284 14.75 -10.19 -0.19
CA ALA A 284 15.10 -9.21 0.84
C ALA A 284 15.37 -7.79 0.30
N ARG A 285 15.43 -7.60 -1.02
CA ARG A 285 15.91 -6.37 -1.66
C ARG A 285 15.18 -5.11 -1.19
N LEU A 286 13.85 -5.18 -1.04
CA LEU A 286 13.03 -4.03 -0.63
C LEU A 286 13.10 -3.71 0.88
N GLU A 287 13.88 -4.46 1.67
CA GLU A 287 14.18 -4.03 3.05
C GLU A 287 15.03 -2.73 3.10
N ALA A 288 15.73 -2.41 1.99
CA ALA A 288 16.49 -1.18 1.81
C ALA A 288 15.72 -0.06 1.08
N ALA A 289 14.43 -0.27 0.82
CA ALA A 289 13.60 0.73 0.14
C ALA A 289 13.43 1.99 0.99
N LYS A 290 13.59 3.15 0.37
CA LYS A 290 13.52 4.46 1.04
C LYS A 290 13.07 5.56 0.10
N MET A 291 12.70 6.71 0.66
CA MET A 291 12.44 7.95 -0.06
C MET A 291 13.57 8.96 0.18
N VAL A 292 13.93 9.70 -0.86
CA VAL A 292 14.93 10.76 -0.84
C VAL A 292 14.30 12.04 -1.42
N PRO A 293 14.45 13.20 -0.77
CA PRO A 293 13.86 14.44 -1.27
C PRO A 293 14.46 14.86 -2.61
N ILE A 294 13.62 15.47 -3.46
CA ILE A 294 14.10 16.16 -4.66
C ILE A 294 14.92 17.37 -4.22
N ARG A 295 16.11 17.53 -4.82
CA ARG A 295 17.05 18.62 -4.56
C ARG A 295 17.09 19.58 -5.74
N PRO A 296 17.40 20.88 -5.51
CA PRO A 296 17.43 21.89 -6.58
C PRO A 296 18.36 21.51 -7.75
N GLU A 297 19.51 20.88 -7.46
CA GLU A 297 20.49 20.46 -8.46
C GLU A 297 20.00 19.35 -9.39
N MET A 298 18.94 18.66 -9.02
CA MET A 298 18.28 17.67 -9.88
C MET A 298 17.36 18.34 -10.93
N CYS A 299 16.96 19.58 -10.70
CA CYS A 299 15.98 20.32 -11.49
C CYS A 299 16.65 21.12 -12.60
N GLN A 300 16.44 20.79 -13.88
CA GLN A 300 16.97 21.50 -15.03
C GLN A 300 15.86 22.14 -15.84
N GLY A 301 15.95 23.46 -16.09
CA GLY A 301 14.92 24.25 -16.75
C GLY A 301 14.09 25.09 -15.78
N HIS A 302 12.78 25.19 -16.02
CA HIS A 302 11.88 26.13 -15.32
C HIS A 302 11.11 25.44 -14.17
N TRP A 303 11.84 24.90 -13.20
CA TRP A 303 11.22 24.26 -12.04
C TRP A 303 10.85 25.28 -10.96
N THR A 304 9.65 25.12 -10.42
CA THR A 304 9.16 25.88 -9.29
C THR A 304 9.13 25.02 -8.03
N LYS A 305 9.85 25.43 -7.00
CA LYS A 305 9.64 24.89 -5.65
C LYS A 305 8.30 25.41 -5.15
N LEU A 306 7.32 24.54 -4.89
CA LEU A 306 6.00 24.96 -4.46
C LEU A 306 6.05 25.65 -3.10
N PRO A 307 5.48 26.88 -2.97
CA PRO A 307 5.41 27.54 -1.67
C PRO A 307 4.42 26.82 -0.73
N GLU A 308 4.57 27.00 0.57
CA GLU A 308 3.66 26.41 1.58
C GLU A 308 2.20 26.86 1.40
N SER A 309 1.98 28.01 0.76
CA SER A 309 0.64 28.53 0.44
C SER A 309 -0.02 27.82 -0.74
N ASP A 310 0.73 27.07 -1.56
CA ASP A 310 0.17 26.31 -2.68
C ASP A 310 -0.81 25.23 -2.17
N PRO A 311 -2.02 25.11 -2.75
CA PRO A 311 -3.03 24.16 -2.30
C PRO A 311 -2.54 22.70 -2.32
N ASN A 312 -1.76 22.28 -3.32
CA ASN A 312 -1.24 20.94 -3.43
C ASN A 312 -0.12 20.70 -2.42
N GLN A 313 0.83 21.67 -2.27
CA GLN A 313 1.85 21.61 -1.23
C GLN A 313 1.21 21.47 0.14
N LYS A 314 0.28 22.34 0.48
CA LYS A 314 -0.43 22.31 1.78
C LYS A 314 -1.16 21.00 2.03
N ARG A 315 -1.82 20.46 1.00
CA ARG A 315 -2.59 19.21 1.11
C ARG A 315 -1.72 17.98 1.26
N PHE A 316 -0.63 17.89 0.53
CA PHE A 316 0.14 16.66 0.39
C PHE A 316 1.51 16.67 1.09
N GLN A 317 1.99 17.81 1.62
CA GLN A 317 3.32 17.93 2.23
C GLN A 317 3.64 16.90 3.30
N LYS A 318 2.63 16.51 4.10
CA LYS A 318 2.83 15.51 5.17
C LYS A 318 3.29 14.15 4.62
N ARG A 319 2.92 13.82 3.38
CA ARG A 319 3.23 12.54 2.72
C ARG A 319 4.29 12.68 1.64
N GLY A 320 4.18 13.71 0.82
CA GLY A 320 5.05 13.96 -0.32
C GLY A 320 6.30 14.81 0.02
N GLY A 321 6.32 15.45 1.18
CA GLY A 321 7.39 16.39 1.52
C GLY A 321 7.30 17.68 0.70
N GLN A 322 8.45 18.28 0.42
CA GLN A 322 8.56 19.46 -0.45
C GLN A 322 8.38 19.05 -1.89
N MET A 323 7.43 19.67 -2.59
CA MET A 323 7.17 19.40 -4.00
C MET A 323 7.83 20.42 -4.93
N TRP A 324 8.27 19.91 -6.06
CA TRP A 324 8.78 20.67 -7.19
C TRP A 324 7.87 20.47 -8.40
N MET A 325 7.63 21.50 -9.18
CA MET A 325 6.74 21.47 -10.33
C MET A 325 7.42 22.04 -11.56
N ALA A 326 7.33 21.33 -12.68
CA ALA A 326 7.68 21.78 -14.02
C ALA A 326 6.44 21.73 -14.91
N ASP A 327 6.25 22.72 -15.81
CA ASP A 327 5.15 22.76 -16.76
C ASP A 327 5.59 23.14 -18.18
N THR A 328 6.90 23.34 -18.37
CA THR A 328 7.47 23.68 -19.68
C THR A 328 8.02 22.42 -20.36
N PRO A 329 7.56 22.09 -21.58
CA PRO A 329 8.12 20.99 -22.34
C PRO A 329 9.65 21.12 -22.50
N GLY A 330 10.37 20.02 -22.24
CA GLY A 330 11.82 19.99 -22.24
C GLY A 330 12.49 20.21 -20.88
N ASP A 331 11.76 20.68 -19.86
CA ASP A 331 12.27 20.70 -18.48
C ASP A 331 12.56 19.29 -18.01
N LYS A 332 13.65 19.12 -17.26
CA LYS A 332 14.14 17.79 -16.86
C LYS A 332 14.37 17.67 -15.36
N LEU A 333 14.09 16.49 -14.82
CA LEU A 333 14.59 16.02 -13.54
C LEU A 333 15.74 15.07 -13.82
N CYS A 334 16.96 15.41 -13.36
CA CYS A 334 18.20 14.67 -13.66
C CYS A 334 18.96 14.33 -12.39
N PHE A 335 19.36 13.06 -12.25
CA PHE A 335 20.17 12.60 -11.13
C PHE A 335 20.87 11.28 -11.47
N SER A 336 21.89 10.91 -10.69
CA SER A 336 22.44 9.57 -10.71
C SER A 336 22.16 8.86 -9.40
N PHE A 337 21.99 7.54 -9.47
CA PHE A 337 21.87 6.71 -8.28
C PHE A 337 22.67 5.42 -8.44
N LYS A 338 23.15 4.87 -7.32
CA LYS A 338 23.72 3.53 -7.25
C LYS A 338 22.72 2.62 -6.57
N GLY A 339 22.23 1.59 -7.26
CA GLY A 339 21.23 0.70 -6.72
C GLY A 339 20.54 -0.18 -7.76
N THR A 340 19.41 -0.76 -7.39
CA THR A 340 18.67 -1.74 -8.21
C THR A 340 17.28 -1.28 -8.63
N GLU A 341 16.72 -0.26 -7.99
CA GLU A 341 15.37 0.23 -8.32
C GLU A 341 15.21 1.72 -8.01
N CYS A 342 14.51 2.42 -8.90
CA CYS A 342 14.17 3.82 -8.77
C CYS A 342 12.76 4.09 -9.26
N LEU A 343 11.97 4.83 -8.47
CA LEU A 343 10.67 5.38 -8.83
C LEU A 343 10.66 6.88 -8.50
N ILE A 344 9.72 7.60 -9.08
CA ILE A 344 9.40 8.96 -8.65
C ILE A 344 8.06 8.94 -7.94
N TYR A 345 8.03 9.45 -6.72
CA TYR A 345 6.82 9.75 -5.98
C TYR A 345 6.34 11.13 -6.40
N ASP A 346 5.10 11.23 -6.86
CA ASP A 346 4.59 12.42 -7.55
C ASP A 346 3.09 12.65 -7.32
N LEU A 347 2.54 13.66 -7.99
CA LEU A 347 1.09 13.85 -8.09
C LEU A 347 0.59 13.51 -9.50
N LEU A 348 -0.51 12.79 -9.56
CA LEU A 348 -1.42 12.77 -10.71
C LEU A 348 -2.50 13.83 -10.52
N GLY A 349 -2.89 14.51 -11.59
CA GLY A 349 -3.92 15.54 -11.50
C GLY A 349 -4.44 16.02 -12.85
N PRO A 350 -5.45 16.91 -12.84
CA PRO A 350 -6.15 17.35 -14.05
C PRO A 350 -5.25 17.99 -15.09
N ASP A 351 -4.25 18.76 -14.68
CA ASP A 351 -3.30 19.50 -15.53
C ASP A 351 -1.96 18.81 -15.69
N CYS A 352 -1.83 17.57 -15.18
CA CYS A 352 -0.63 16.79 -15.40
C CYS A 352 -0.53 16.28 -16.84
N GLY A 353 0.71 16.23 -17.34
CA GLY A 353 1.04 15.80 -18.69
C GLY A 353 1.51 14.37 -18.78
N GLN A 354 2.59 14.19 -19.52
CA GLN A 354 3.33 12.95 -19.63
C GLN A 354 4.82 13.23 -19.68
N VAL A 355 5.64 12.24 -19.37
CA VAL A 355 7.09 12.41 -19.29
C VAL A 355 7.81 11.34 -20.08
N TRP A 356 8.96 11.67 -20.62
CA TRP A 356 9.90 10.71 -21.15
C TRP A 356 10.94 10.36 -20.08
N VAL A 357 11.24 9.09 -19.97
CA VAL A 357 12.29 8.59 -19.07
C VAL A 357 13.45 8.07 -19.91
N THR A 358 14.66 8.53 -19.60
CA THR A 358 15.93 8.04 -20.17
C THR A 358 16.80 7.55 -19.04
N VAL A 359 17.28 6.31 -19.14
CA VAL A 359 18.22 5.72 -18.18
C VAL A 359 19.45 5.26 -18.93
N ASP A 360 20.65 5.67 -18.48
CA ASP A 360 21.93 5.33 -19.08
C ASP A 360 21.98 5.64 -20.60
N GLY A 361 21.40 6.78 -20.98
CA GLY A 361 21.29 7.22 -22.38
C GLY A 361 20.23 6.48 -23.22
N LYS A 362 19.52 5.50 -22.65
CA LYS A 362 18.45 4.75 -23.34
C LYS A 362 17.09 5.33 -23.01
N ARG A 363 16.47 5.98 -23.99
CA ARG A 363 15.09 6.49 -23.85
C ARG A 363 14.08 5.35 -23.86
N GLY A 364 13.06 5.44 -23.01
CA GLY A 364 11.96 4.48 -22.93
C GLY A 364 11.18 4.35 -24.25
N LYS A 365 10.45 3.26 -24.42
CA LYS A 365 9.66 2.96 -25.65
C LYS A 365 8.50 3.93 -25.89
N GLY A 366 8.04 4.63 -24.87
CA GLY A 366 6.95 5.61 -24.92
C GLY A 366 6.94 6.50 -23.68
N PRO A 367 6.19 7.61 -23.74
CA PRO A 367 6.04 8.48 -22.59
C PRO A 367 5.21 7.81 -21.49
N ILE A 368 5.47 8.18 -20.24
CA ILE A 368 4.70 7.77 -19.07
C ILE A 368 3.67 8.85 -18.75
N GLY A 369 2.38 8.52 -18.88
CA GLY A 369 1.29 9.45 -18.55
C GLY A 369 1.24 9.75 -17.05
N ARG A 370 1.12 11.03 -16.72
CA ARG A 370 0.83 11.49 -15.35
C ARG A 370 -0.64 11.91 -15.21
N PHE A 371 -1.47 11.44 -16.12
CA PHE A 371 -2.90 11.63 -16.18
C PHE A 371 -3.60 10.31 -16.44
N ASP A 372 -4.58 9.95 -15.62
CA ASP A 372 -5.38 8.74 -15.78
C ASP A 372 -6.89 8.98 -15.62
N SER A 373 -7.68 7.91 -15.57
CA SER A 373 -9.14 7.98 -15.50
C SER A 373 -9.71 8.60 -14.21
N TYR A 374 -8.87 8.88 -13.21
CA TYR A 374 -9.27 9.51 -11.95
C TYR A 374 -8.78 10.95 -11.82
N CYS A 375 -8.11 11.49 -12.85
CA CYS A 375 -7.53 12.84 -12.80
C CYS A 375 -8.58 13.95 -12.98
N THR A 376 -9.69 13.86 -12.26
CA THR A 376 -10.60 14.97 -12.00
C THR A 376 -10.17 15.79 -10.76
N TYR A 377 -9.23 15.23 -9.97
CA TYR A 377 -8.61 15.81 -8.78
C TYR A 377 -7.15 15.36 -8.65
N TYR A 378 -6.39 16.01 -7.77
CA TYR A 378 -5.01 15.64 -7.48
C TYR A 378 -4.93 14.53 -6.43
N ARG A 379 -3.99 13.58 -6.63
CA ARG A 379 -3.68 12.51 -5.70
C ARG A 379 -2.21 12.09 -5.79
N LEU A 380 -1.68 11.58 -4.68
CA LEU A 380 -0.34 11.01 -4.64
C LEU A 380 -0.28 9.71 -5.46
N ALA A 381 0.82 9.54 -6.17
CA ALA A 381 1.10 8.38 -7.00
C ALA A 381 2.61 8.17 -7.12
N GLY A 382 3.00 7.21 -7.93
CA GLY A 382 4.41 7.00 -8.30
C GLY A 382 4.52 6.31 -9.64
N PHE A 383 5.68 6.43 -10.26
CA PHE A 383 6.01 5.68 -11.47
C PHE A 383 7.43 5.16 -11.44
N ARG A 384 7.59 3.94 -11.92
CA ARG A 384 8.90 3.28 -11.97
C ARG A 384 9.75 3.87 -13.10
N VAL A 385 10.97 4.25 -12.74
CA VAL A 385 12.01 4.76 -13.63
C VAL A 385 12.96 3.64 -14.04
N PHE A 386 13.37 2.82 -13.06
CA PHE A 386 14.33 1.73 -13.26
C PHE A 386 14.02 0.56 -12.32
N LYS A 387 14.24 -0.66 -12.81
CA LYS A 387 14.41 -1.88 -12.02
C LYS A 387 15.36 -2.80 -12.79
N GLY A 388 16.48 -3.17 -12.19
CA GLY A 388 17.50 -3.96 -12.86
C GLY A 388 18.63 -4.42 -11.93
N ALA A 389 19.77 -4.78 -12.53
CA ALA A 389 20.97 -5.14 -11.80
C ALA A 389 21.52 -3.94 -11.01
N GLU A 390 22.23 -4.22 -9.92
CA GLU A 390 22.92 -3.18 -9.17
C GLU A 390 23.97 -2.48 -10.03
N GLY A 391 23.97 -1.17 -9.98
CA GLY A 391 24.91 -0.34 -10.75
C GLY A 391 24.69 1.14 -10.47
N VAL A 392 25.56 1.96 -11.06
CA VAL A 392 25.36 3.41 -11.13
C VAL A 392 24.55 3.70 -12.38
N HIS A 393 23.42 4.34 -12.21
CA HIS A 393 22.47 4.66 -13.28
C HIS A 393 22.22 6.16 -13.35
N LYS A 394 22.33 6.71 -14.56
CA LYS A 394 22.01 8.11 -14.85
C LYS A 394 20.55 8.21 -15.33
N VAL A 395 19.75 9.01 -14.66
CA VAL A 395 18.33 9.21 -14.92
C VAL A 395 18.08 10.62 -15.47
N GLU A 396 17.29 10.70 -16.53
CA GLU A 396 16.69 11.94 -17.04
C GLU A 396 15.20 11.73 -17.26
N ILE A 397 14.38 12.59 -16.66
CA ILE A 397 12.92 12.59 -16.80
C ILE A 397 12.51 13.93 -17.41
N GLU A 398 12.03 13.91 -18.63
CA GLU A 398 11.75 15.09 -19.44
C GLU A 398 10.24 15.31 -19.62
N VAL A 399 9.75 16.50 -19.36
CA VAL A 399 8.36 16.90 -19.63
C VAL A 399 8.11 16.84 -21.15
N ASP A 400 7.14 16.03 -21.58
CA ASP A 400 6.80 15.86 -22.99
C ASP A 400 5.99 17.08 -23.49
N LYS A 401 6.24 17.49 -24.74
CA LYS A 401 5.45 18.49 -25.44
C LYS A 401 4.03 18.04 -25.81
N ASN A 402 3.82 16.73 -25.91
CA ASN A 402 2.53 16.16 -26.24
C ASN A 402 1.71 15.90 -24.95
N GLN A 403 0.39 15.93 -25.11
CA GLN A 403 -0.55 15.69 -24.03
C GLN A 403 -1.08 14.26 -24.06
N PRO A 404 -1.39 13.64 -22.91
CA PRO A 404 -2.15 12.40 -22.89
C PRO A 404 -3.55 12.61 -23.48
N ASN A 405 -4.13 11.59 -24.08
CA ASN A 405 -5.49 11.68 -24.62
C ASN A 405 -6.54 11.68 -23.49
N ARG A 406 -6.75 12.85 -22.90
CA ARG A 406 -7.66 13.04 -21.77
C ARG A 406 -9.09 12.59 -22.05
N LYS A 407 -9.59 12.79 -23.27
CA LYS A 407 -10.93 12.37 -23.66
C LYS A 407 -11.12 10.86 -23.55
N VAL A 408 -10.15 10.08 -24.00
CA VAL A 408 -10.18 8.61 -23.89
C VAL A 408 -10.03 8.19 -22.43
N LEU A 409 -9.13 8.82 -21.70
CA LEU A 409 -8.85 8.46 -20.29
C LEU A 409 -10.02 8.77 -19.36
N LEU A 410 -10.74 9.89 -19.59
CA LEU A 410 -11.91 10.31 -18.78
C LEU A 410 -13.26 9.82 -19.32
N GLN A 411 -13.31 8.86 -20.22
CA GLN A 411 -14.59 8.34 -20.76
C GLN A 411 -15.53 7.78 -19.67
N ARG A 412 -15.00 7.41 -18.49
CA ARG A 412 -15.79 6.99 -17.32
C ARG A 412 -16.45 8.16 -16.59
N HIS A 413 -16.07 9.38 -16.92
CA HIS A 413 -16.59 10.63 -16.35
C HIS A 413 -17.27 11.48 -17.44
N PRO A 414 -18.37 11.02 -18.05
CA PRO A 414 -18.96 11.68 -19.23
C PRO A 414 -19.53 13.09 -18.94
N LYS A 415 -19.66 13.45 -17.67
CA LYS A 415 -20.11 14.79 -17.24
C LYS A 415 -18.95 15.78 -17.05
N GLU A 416 -17.69 15.32 -17.17
CA GLU A 416 -16.53 16.21 -17.07
C GLU A 416 -16.37 17.02 -18.35
N ASP A 417 -16.32 18.33 -18.18
CA ASP A 417 -16.06 19.26 -19.27
C ASP A 417 -14.56 19.49 -19.43
N LEU A 418 -13.98 18.88 -20.45
CA LEU A 418 -12.54 18.94 -20.75
C LEU A 418 -12.10 20.30 -21.33
N THR A 419 -13.02 21.23 -21.59
CA THR A 419 -12.67 22.60 -22.00
C THR A 419 -12.33 23.50 -20.80
N GLN A 420 -12.54 23.00 -19.57
CA GLN A 420 -12.17 23.74 -18.37
C GLN A 420 -10.66 23.91 -18.26
N LYS A 421 -10.23 25.10 -17.88
CA LYS A 421 -8.82 25.48 -17.70
C LYS A 421 -8.03 24.52 -16.79
N LYS A 422 -8.70 23.81 -15.87
CA LYS A 422 -8.04 22.81 -15.01
C LYS A 422 -7.42 21.65 -15.78
N TYR A 423 -7.81 21.44 -17.05
CA TYR A 423 -7.25 20.38 -17.91
C TYR A 423 -6.17 20.89 -18.88
N ASP A 424 -5.86 22.20 -18.83
CA ASP A 424 -4.77 22.77 -19.62
C ASP A 424 -3.46 22.62 -18.84
N GLY A 425 -2.47 21.93 -19.41
CA GLY A 425 -1.16 21.82 -18.78
C GLY A 425 -0.40 20.56 -19.13
N THR A 426 0.89 20.63 -18.88
CA THR A 426 1.86 19.53 -19.06
C THR A 426 2.57 19.20 -17.75
N LYS A 427 1.98 19.55 -16.61
CA LYS A 427 2.67 19.54 -15.31
C LYS A 427 3.21 18.18 -14.93
N LEU A 428 4.42 18.22 -14.42
CA LEU A 428 5.05 17.18 -13.62
C LEU A 428 5.26 17.72 -12.21
N PHE A 429 4.69 17.07 -11.23
CA PHE A 429 4.98 17.33 -9.81
C PHE A 429 5.92 16.25 -9.30
N ALA A 430 7.10 16.59 -8.85
CA ALA A 430 8.04 15.67 -8.25
C ALA A 430 8.10 15.91 -6.73
N CYS A 431 7.81 14.87 -5.95
CA CYS A 431 7.80 14.91 -4.49
C CYS A 431 9.08 14.32 -3.91
N GLN A 432 9.35 13.05 -4.22
CA GLN A 432 10.49 12.29 -3.71
C GLN A 432 11.05 11.37 -4.81
N VAL A 433 12.30 10.98 -4.67
CA VAL A 433 12.85 9.81 -5.37
C VAL A 433 12.73 8.62 -4.44
N GLU A 434 12.08 7.56 -4.89
CA GLU A 434 11.99 6.29 -4.19
C GLU A 434 13.07 5.35 -4.70
N LEU A 435 13.89 4.80 -3.81
CA LEU A 435 15.10 4.06 -4.15
C LEU A 435 15.27 2.76 -3.38
N VAL A 436 15.80 1.76 -4.07
CA VAL A 436 16.62 0.71 -3.48
C VAL A 436 18.07 1.00 -3.89
N GLY A 437 18.74 1.77 -3.08
CA GLY A 437 20.05 2.34 -3.38
C GLY A 437 20.24 3.74 -2.79
N ASP A 438 21.22 4.48 -3.32
CA ASP A 438 21.59 5.82 -2.89
C ASP A 438 21.77 6.77 -4.07
N ILE A 439 21.37 8.05 -3.89
CA ILE A 439 21.74 9.11 -4.84
C ILE A 439 23.26 9.27 -4.80
N VAL A 440 23.87 9.35 -5.96
CA VAL A 440 25.29 9.61 -6.13
C VAL A 440 25.49 10.85 -7.01
N ASP A 441 26.63 11.53 -6.83
CA ASP A 441 26.98 12.75 -7.56
C ASP A 441 27.41 12.46 -9.00
#